data_35d00e6dca547c3d97591e849866ab03
#
_entry.id   35d00e6dca547c3d97591e849866ab03
#
_cell.length_a   1.000
_cell.length_b   1.000
_cell.length_c   1.000
_cell.angle_alpha   90.00
_cell.angle_beta   90.00
_cell.angle_gamma   90.00
#
_symmetry.space_group_name_H-M   'P 1'
#
loop_
_entity.id
_entity.type
_entity.pdbx_description
1 polymer ?
#
loop_
_entity_poly.entity_id
_entity_poly.type
_entity_poly.pdbx_seq_one_letter_code
_entity_poly.pdbx_strand_id
1 'polypeptide(L)'
;MFSKSAHVLLDLLETGKNLAISIDEKEGVRIMSEHYYSKKTTTSSEEKTWNFELLGHVFTFTTDNAVFSKKEVDFGSRLLIETFQEPGVQGDILDLGCGYGPIGLSLAKVHEGRHVFMVDVNERALGLAEKNAADNEVVNITIRESDRLQGIEDQKFAAILTNPPIRAGKQVVHTMFEEAKEALLVEGELWVVIQKKQGAPSAKKKLEELFGNAEVMEKQKGYYILKAKKFD
;
A
#
# COMPACT_ATOMS: atom_id res chain seq x y z
N MET A 1 13.84 -42.66 9.07
CA MET A 1 14.94 -41.77 8.75
C MET A 1 14.31 -40.44 8.35
N PHE A 2 14.07 -39.52 9.31
CA PHE A 2 13.47 -38.22 9.04
C PHE A 2 14.52 -37.32 8.39
N SER A 3 14.17 -36.71 7.25
CA SER A 3 15.04 -35.86 6.47
C SER A 3 15.50 -34.65 7.30
N LYS A 4 16.74 -34.16 7.10
CA LYS A 4 17.28 -32.96 7.74
C LYS A 4 16.39 -31.73 7.57
N SER A 5 15.56 -31.71 6.53
CA SER A 5 14.58 -30.66 6.25
C SER A 5 13.44 -30.60 7.28
N ALA A 6 13.02 -31.72 7.86
CA ALA A 6 11.97 -31.76 8.86
C ALA A 6 12.43 -31.21 10.22
N HIS A 7 13.72 -31.40 10.57
CA HIS A 7 14.28 -30.83 11.80
C HIS A 7 14.40 -29.32 11.76
N VAL A 8 14.78 -28.75 10.61
CA VAL A 8 14.87 -27.29 10.44
C VAL A 8 13.49 -26.64 10.52
N LEU A 9 12.43 -27.32 10.05
CA LEU A 9 11.06 -26.82 10.15
C LEU A 9 10.55 -26.80 11.61
N LEU A 10 10.91 -27.82 12.43
CA LEU A 10 10.51 -27.88 13.84
C LEU A 10 11.19 -26.76 14.67
N ASP A 11 12.48 -26.52 14.46
CA ASP A 11 13.23 -25.45 15.16
C ASP A 11 12.70 -24.05 14.82
N LEU A 12 12.21 -23.83 13.61
CA LEU A 12 11.62 -22.56 13.17
C LEU A 12 10.25 -22.29 13.79
N LEU A 13 9.46 -23.34 14.05
CA LEU A 13 8.16 -23.22 14.72
C LEU A 13 8.29 -22.88 16.22
N GLU A 14 9.34 -23.33 16.87
CA GLU A 14 9.60 -23.05 18.29
C GLU A 14 10.08 -21.59 18.54
N THR A 15 10.66 -20.94 17.55
CA THR A 15 11.20 -19.55 17.69
C THR A 15 10.19 -18.46 17.39
N GLY A 16 8.96 -18.79 16.99
CA GLY A 16 7.88 -17.83 16.75
C GLY A 16 8.14 -16.84 15.59
N LYS A 17 9.09 -17.16 14.70
CA LYS A 17 9.36 -16.32 13.52
C LYS A 17 8.40 -16.67 12.39
N ASN A 18 7.61 -15.72 11.96
CA ASN A 18 6.79 -15.83 10.75
C ASN A 18 7.70 -15.81 9.51
N LEU A 19 8.21 -16.96 9.12
CA LEU A 19 8.93 -17.13 7.85
C LEU A 19 7.95 -17.68 6.81
N ALA A 20 7.79 -16.96 5.69
CA ALA A 20 7.12 -17.51 4.52
C ALA A 20 8.08 -18.49 3.84
N ILE A 21 7.74 -19.78 3.87
CA ILE A 21 8.49 -20.87 3.22
C ILE A 21 7.78 -21.18 1.92
N SER A 22 8.45 -21.00 0.79
CA SER A 22 8.02 -21.54 -0.50
C SER A 22 8.81 -22.81 -0.79
N ILE A 23 8.11 -23.91 -1.06
CA ILE A 23 8.72 -25.18 -1.47
C ILE A 23 8.54 -25.28 -2.98
N ASP A 24 9.63 -25.21 -3.74
CA ASP A 24 9.67 -25.57 -5.15
C ASP A 24 10.25 -26.98 -5.29
N GLU A 25 9.52 -27.89 -5.95
CA GLU A 25 9.93 -29.28 -6.12
C GLU A 25 11.22 -29.46 -6.94
N LYS A 26 11.69 -28.42 -7.63
CA LYS A 26 12.90 -28.45 -8.47
C LYS A 26 14.13 -27.76 -7.85
N GLU A 27 13.93 -26.80 -6.93
CA GLU A 27 15.04 -25.98 -6.38
C GLU A 27 15.24 -26.14 -4.86
N GLY A 28 14.44 -26.93 -4.14
CA GLY A 28 14.53 -27.10 -2.68
C GLY A 28 13.92 -25.95 -1.88
N VAL A 29 14.10 -25.98 -0.56
CA VAL A 29 13.54 -24.99 0.36
C VAL A 29 14.30 -23.66 0.23
N ARG A 30 13.64 -22.62 -0.26
CA ARG A 30 14.17 -21.26 -0.32
C ARG A 30 13.61 -20.46 0.86
N ILE A 31 14.48 -20.04 1.78
CA ILE A 31 14.12 -19.10 2.85
C ILE A 31 13.99 -17.73 2.20
N MET A 32 12.77 -17.20 2.12
CA MET A 32 12.57 -15.83 1.66
C MET A 32 12.89 -14.86 2.79
N SER A 33 13.79 -13.90 2.53
CA SER A 33 14.17 -12.83 3.46
C SER A 33 12.94 -12.10 4.00
N GLU A 34 13.04 -11.60 5.24
CA GLU A 34 12.00 -10.83 5.92
C GLU A 34 11.26 -9.89 4.97
N HIS A 35 9.95 -10.07 4.92
CA HIS A 35 9.14 -9.32 3.99
C HIS A 35 8.86 -7.92 4.54
N TYR A 36 8.97 -6.94 3.67
CA TYR A 36 8.54 -5.55 3.78
C TYR A 36 7.13 -5.37 4.46
N TYR A 37 6.32 -6.42 4.49
CA TYR A 37 4.96 -6.46 5.08
C TYR A 37 4.92 -7.07 6.49
N SER A 38 6.07 -7.26 7.16
CA SER A 38 6.08 -7.71 8.54
C SER A 38 5.95 -6.51 9.48
N LYS A 39 5.20 -6.69 10.57
CA LYS A 39 4.99 -5.70 11.63
C LYS A 39 6.31 -5.16 12.22
N LYS A 40 7.33 -6.01 12.34
CA LYS A 40 8.67 -5.65 12.81
C LYS A 40 9.72 -6.08 11.80
N THR A 41 10.58 -5.15 11.41
CA THR A 41 11.73 -5.42 10.57
C THR A 41 13.00 -5.45 11.41
N THR A 42 13.84 -6.48 11.24
CA THR A 42 15.15 -6.61 11.94
C THR A 42 16.30 -5.95 11.17
N THR A 43 16.03 -5.39 9.99
CA THR A 43 17.02 -4.70 9.17
C THR A 43 17.55 -3.46 9.89
N SER A 44 18.89 -3.25 9.86
CA SER A 44 19.51 -2.03 10.42
C SER A 44 18.93 -0.78 9.75
N SER A 45 18.62 0.24 10.57
CA SER A 45 18.13 1.53 10.09
C SER A 45 19.25 2.30 9.40
N GLU A 46 18.97 2.85 8.23
CA GLU A 46 19.81 3.80 7.51
C GLU A 46 18.86 4.81 6.82
N GLU A 47 18.48 5.84 7.57
CA GLU A 47 17.61 6.88 7.05
C GLU A 47 18.31 7.72 5.98
N LYS A 48 17.56 8.07 4.94
CA LYS A 48 17.98 8.97 3.86
C LYS A 48 16.90 10.00 3.60
N THR A 49 17.27 11.27 3.62
CA THR A 49 16.37 12.39 3.35
C THR A 49 16.67 12.99 1.98
N TRP A 50 15.63 13.32 1.22
CA TRP A 50 15.72 13.87 -0.12
C TRP A 50 14.46 14.66 -0.46
N ASN A 51 14.56 15.58 -1.44
CA ASN A 51 13.42 16.37 -1.88
C ASN A 51 12.84 15.82 -3.18
N PHE A 52 11.53 15.91 -3.31
CA PHE A 52 10.81 15.49 -4.51
C PHE A 52 9.60 16.39 -4.78
N GLU A 53 9.40 16.76 -6.04
CA GLU A 53 8.26 17.57 -6.45
C GLU A 53 7.08 16.68 -6.84
N LEU A 54 5.90 16.88 -6.22
CA LEU A 54 4.64 16.23 -6.51
C LEU A 54 3.53 17.28 -6.56
N LEU A 55 2.72 17.27 -7.60
CA LEU A 55 1.58 18.17 -7.79
C LEU A 55 1.94 19.67 -7.60
N GLY A 56 3.15 20.06 -8.01
CA GLY A 56 3.66 21.43 -7.87
C GLY A 56 4.18 21.82 -6.48
N HIS A 57 4.22 20.89 -5.54
CA HIS A 57 4.78 21.09 -4.19
C HIS A 57 6.09 20.31 -4.03
N VAL A 58 7.08 20.93 -3.38
CA VAL A 58 8.33 20.25 -3.02
C VAL A 58 8.16 19.64 -1.65
N PHE A 59 8.28 18.30 -1.58
CA PHE A 59 8.24 17.53 -0.35
C PHE A 59 9.65 17.12 0.08
N THR A 60 9.90 17.14 1.38
CA THR A 60 11.07 16.53 2.02
C THR A 60 10.66 15.15 2.52
N PHE A 61 11.20 14.08 1.93
CA PHE A 61 10.94 12.71 2.36
C PHE A 61 12.15 12.08 3.02
N THR A 62 11.95 11.48 4.16
CA THR A 62 12.89 10.55 4.80
C THR A 62 12.41 9.13 4.56
N THR A 63 13.34 8.26 4.14
CA THR A 63 13.11 6.83 3.90
C THR A 63 14.17 6.00 4.61
N ASP A 64 13.97 4.69 4.75
CA ASP A 64 14.89 3.78 5.40
C ASP A 64 15.07 2.48 4.59
N ASN A 65 16.06 1.69 4.94
CA ASN A 65 16.33 0.38 4.31
C ASN A 65 15.17 -0.61 4.40
N ALA A 66 14.28 -0.44 5.37
CA ALA A 66 13.11 -1.28 5.61
C ALA A 66 11.84 -0.87 4.84
N VAL A 67 11.88 0.22 4.07
CA VAL A 67 10.73 0.71 3.31
C VAL A 67 10.97 0.67 1.81
N PHE A 68 9.87 0.64 1.05
CA PHE A 68 9.91 0.64 -0.40
C PHE A 68 10.39 2.00 -0.93
N SER A 69 11.16 2.00 -2.05
CA SER A 69 11.65 3.20 -2.76
C SER A 69 12.54 4.14 -1.92
N LYS A 70 13.85 3.89 -1.97
CA LYS A 70 14.86 4.50 -1.06
C LYS A 70 15.45 5.85 -1.51
N LYS A 71 15.19 6.32 -2.75
CA LYS A 71 15.85 7.50 -3.32
C LYS A 71 14.94 8.43 -4.11
N GLU A 72 13.73 8.01 -4.37
CA GLU A 72 12.71 8.76 -5.12
C GLU A 72 11.34 8.16 -4.85
N VAL A 73 10.26 8.90 -5.07
CA VAL A 73 8.91 8.33 -5.09
C VAL A 73 8.84 7.36 -6.27
N ASP A 74 8.43 6.12 -6.00
CA ASP A 74 8.34 5.12 -7.06
C ASP A 74 7.38 5.56 -8.17
N PHE A 75 7.68 5.11 -9.38
CA PHE A 75 6.95 5.55 -10.56
C PHE A 75 5.44 5.26 -10.48
N GLY A 76 5.05 4.14 -9.86
CA GLY A 76 3.65 3.76 -9.72
C GLY A 76 2.90 4.71 -8.79
N SER A 77 3.43 4.96 -7.60
CA SER A 77 2.84 5.91 -6.64
C SER A 77 2.75 7.33 -7.23
N ARG A 78 3.81 7.79 -7.92
CA ARG A 78 3.77 9.07 -8.59
C ARG A 78 2.68 9.13 -9.66
N LEU A 79 2.58 8.12 -10.53
CA LEU A 79 1.55 8.06 -11.56
C LEU A 79 0.14 8.05 -10.97
N LEU A 80 -0.07 7.34 -9.85
CA LEU A 80 -1.34 7.33 -9.14
C LEU A 80 -1.70 8.72 -8.61
N ILE A 81 -0.75 9.40 -7.95
CA ILE A 81 -0.91 10.76 -7.41
C ILE A 81 -1.26 11.75 -8.53
N GLU A 82 -0.52 11.72 -9.64
CA GLU A 82 -0.71 12.61 -10.79
C GLU A 82 -2.02 12.35 -11.56
N THR A 83 -2.53 11.11 -11.51
CA THR A 83 -3.75 10.71 -12.24
C THR A 83 -5.01 10.88 -11.40
N PHE A 84 -4.88 10.85 -10.07
CA PHE A 84 -6.02 10.91 -9.16
C PHE A 84 -6.86 12.17 -9.40
N GLN A 85 -8.16 12.00 -9.38
CA GLN A 85 -9.16 13.05 -9.44
C GLN A 85 -10.08 12.94 -8.22
N GLU A 86 -10.28 14.05 -7.54
CA GLU A 86 -11.12 14.09 -6.36
C GLU A 86 -12.57 13.67 -6.71
N PRO A 87 -13.15 12.70 -5.99
CA PRO A 87 -14.53 12.28 -6.24
C PRO A 87 -15.53 13.37 -5.83
N GLY A 88 -16.69 13.38 -6.48
CA GLY A 88 -17.75 14.35 -6.18
C GLY A 88 -18.40 14.16 -4.80
N VAL A 89 -18.34 12.95 -4.22
CA VAL A 89 -18.87 12.69 -2.88
C VAL A 89 -17.96 13.27 -1.80
N GLN A 90 -18.56 13.91 -0.79
CA GLN A 90 -17.82 14.45 0.34
C GLN A 90 -17.43 13.34 1.32
N GLY A 91 -16.27 13.45 1.95
CA GLY A 91 -15.75 12.50 2.92
C GLY A 91 -14.23 12.42 2.89
N ASP A 92 -13.69 11.60 3.75
CA ASP A 92 -12.25 11.42 3.92
C ASP A 92 -11.63 10.59 2.80
N ILE A 93 -10.33 10.70 2.64
CA ILE A 93 -9.53 9.90 1.71
C ILE A 93 -8.71 8.89 2.53
N LEU A 94 -8.52 7.68 2.02
CA LEU A 94 -7.65 6.67 2.61
C LEU A 94 -6.48 6.33 1.69
N ASP A 95 -5.26 6.42 2.19
CA ASP A 95 -4.05 5.82 1.62
C ASP A 95 -3.83 4.45 2.28
N LEU A 96 -4.20 3.39 1.56
CA LEU A 96 -4.18 2.00 2.05
C LEU A 96 -2.85 1.32 1.71
N GLY A 97 -2.01 1.09 2.72
CA GLY A 97 -0.62 0.65 2.57
C GLY A 97 0.29 1.84 2.29
N CYS A 98 0.24 2.86 3.14
CA CYS A 98 0.82 4.18 2.88
C CYS A 98 2.36 4.21 2.83
N GLY A 99 3.03 3.20 3.41
CA GLY A 99 4.47 3.21 3.53
C GLY A 99 4.99 4.45 4.29
N TYR A 100 5.98 5.14 3.75
CA TYR A 100 6.52 6.39 4.31
C TYR A 100 5.69 7.65 3.94
N GLY A 101 4.53 7.47 3.30
CA GLY A 101 3.49 8.48 3.12
C GLY A 101 3.43 9.25 1.81
N PRO A 102 4.08 8.87 0.69
CA PRO A 102 4.13 9.72 -0.50
C PRO A 102 2.76 10.01 -1.10
N ILE A 103 1.84 9.04 -1.12
CA ILE A 103 0.49 9.22 -1.66
C ILE A 103 -0.33 10.08 -0.71
N GLY A 104 -0.50 9.65 0.54
CA GLY A 104 -1.37 10.32 1.51
C GLY A 104 -0.95 11.77 1.78
N LEU A 105 0.35 12.01 1.98
CA LEU A 105 0.86 13.36 2.26
C LEU A 105 0.69 14.31 1.06
N SER A 106 0.90 13.82 -0.17
CA SER A 106 0.69 14.63 -1.37
C SER A 106 -0.77 15.02 -1.54
N LEU A 107 -1.69 14.08 -1.30
CA LEU A 107 -3.12 14.33 -1.39
C LEU A 107 -3.59 15.28 -0.28
N ALA A 108 -3.15 15.08 0.95
CA ALA A 108 -3.49 15.96 2.06
C ALA A 108 -3.01 17.41 1.83
N LYS A 109 -1.84 17.60 1.22
CA LYS A 109 -1.29 18.92 0.90
C LYS A 109 -2.10 19.66 -0.16
N VAL A 110 -2.64 18.94 -1.16
CA VAL A 110 -3.37 19.55 -2.29
C VAL A 110 -4.86 19.67 -1.97
N HIS A 111 -5.44 18.72 -1.24
CA HIS A 111 -6.85 18.69 -0.88
C HIS A 111 -7.05 19.12 0.58
N GLU A 112 -6.71 20.37 0.90
CA GLU A 112 -6.78 20.92 2.28
C GLU A 112 -8.17 20.79 2.92
N GLY A 113 -9.24 20.73 2.13
CA GLY A 113 -10.61 20.52 2.59
C GLY A 113 -10.97 19.07 2.91
N ARG A 114 -10.05 18.12 2.70
CA ARG A 114 -10.23 16.69 3.01
C ARG A 114 -9.34 16.27 4.16
N HIS A 115 -9.82 15.33 4.95
CA HIS A 115 -8.96 14.62 5.88
C HIS A 115 -8.43 13.34 5.22
N VAL A 116 -7.15 13.01 5.42
CA VAL A 116 -6.52 11.84 4.80
C VAL A 116 -6.10 10.85 5.89
N PHE A 117 -6.71 9.67 5.87
CA PHE A 117 -6.25 8.54 6.66
C PHE A 117 -5.13 7.83 5.93
N MET A 118 -4.11 7.43 6.66
CA MET A 118 -2.92 6.74 6.15
C MET A 118 -2.67 5.52 7.02
N VAL A 119 -2.75 4.33 6.44
CA VAL A 119 -2.59 3.09 7.20
C VAL A 119 -1.54 2.18 6.58
N ASP A 120 -0.76 1.52 7.43
CA ASP A 120 0.19 0.47 7.05
C ASP A 120 0.34 -0.53 8.19
N VAL A 121 0.78 -1.74 7.89
CA VAL A 121 1.10 -2.77 8.89
C VAL A 121 2.50 -2.60 9.48
N ASN A 122 3.36 -1.86 8.80
CA ASN A 122 4.77 -1.69 9.14
C ASN A 122 4.98 -0.47 10.06
N GLU A 123 5.19 -0.71 11.37
CA GLU A 123 5.42 0.34 12.37
C GLU A 123 6.54 1.32 11.98
N ARG A 124 7.63 0.84 11.34
CA ARG A 124 8.73 1.69 10.91
C ARG A 124 8.33 2.61 9.75
N ALA A 125 7.53 2.12 8.83
CA ALA A 125 6.99 2.93 7.74
C ALA A 125 6.09 4.04 8.28
N LEU A 126 5.25 3.74 9.27
CA LEU A 126 4.38 4.72 9.92
C LEU A 126 5.19 5.80 10.65
N GLY A 127 6.24 5.43 11.39
CA GLY A 127 7.14 6.41 12.02
C GLY A 127 7.83 7.34 11.01
N LEU A 128 8.17 6.83 9.81
CA LEU A 128 8.66 7.67 8.72
C LEU A 128 7.55 8.55 8.12
N ALA A 129 6.32 8.05 7.99
CA ALA A 129 5.19 8.84 7.52
C ALA A 129 4.87 9.99 8.48
N GLU A 130 4.90 9.77 9.79
CA GLU A 130 4.74 10.80 10.82
C GLU A 130 5.83 11.88 10.74
N LYS A 131 7.10 11.46 10.60
CA LYS A 131 8.23 12.37 10.41
C LYS A 131 8.07 13.20 9.13
N ASN A 132 7.74 12.55 8.01
CA ASN A 132 7.53 13.20 6.73
C ASN A 132 6.34 14.16 6.77
N ALA A 133 5.28 13.85 7.51
CA ALA A 133 4.16 14.74 7.73
C ALA A 133 4.60 16.03 8.43
N ALA A 134 5.37 15.89 9.53
CA ALA A 134 5.91 17.03 10.26
C ALA A 134 6.87 17.89 9.42
N ASP A 135 7.81 17.24 8.69
CA ASP A 135 8.79 17.93 7.84
C ASP A 135 8.14 18.69 6.68
N ASN A 136 6.92 18.31 6.26
CA ASN A 136 6.16 18.97 5.18
C ASN A 136 4.96 19.81 5.68
N GLU A 137 4.81 19.97 7.01
CA GLU A 137 3.71 20.74 7.62
C GLU A 137 2.32 20.27 7.15
N VAL A 138 2.12 18.95 7.04
CA VAL A 138 0.84 18.34 6.68
C VAL A 138 0.11 17.94 7.95
N VAL A 139 -1.05 18.55 8.23
CA VAL A 139 -1.77 18.43 9.51
C VAL A 139 -3.15 17.79 9.41
N ASN A 140 -3.75 17.76 8.21
CA ASN A 140 -5.08 17.19 7.96
C ASN A 140 -5.02 15.68 7.68
N ILE A 141 -4.30 14.95 8.54
CA ILE A 141 -4.06 13.52 8.40
C ILE A 141 -4.29 12.75 9.70
N THR A 142 -4.56 11.47 9.59
CA THR A 142 -4.49 10.48 10.66
C THR A 142 -3.64 9.31 10.20
N ILE A 143 -2.56 9.00 10.92
CA ILE A 143 -1.67 7.87 10.63
C ILE A 143 -1.92 6.77 11.66
N ARG A 144 -2.19 5.52 11.21
CA ARG A 144 -2.50 4.40 12.11
C ARG A 144 -1.91 3.08 11.61
N GLU A 145 -1.48 2.24 12.55
CA GLU A 145 -1.19 0.84 12.28
C GLU A 145 -2.48 0.09 11.96
N SER A 146 -2.48 -0.65 10.84
CA SER A 146 -3.61 -1.48 10.44
C SER A 146 -3.13 -2.59 9.50
N ASP A 147 -3.54 -3.83 9.76
CA ASP A 147 -3.48 -4.88 8.75
C ASP A 147 -4.68 -4.68 7.82
N ARG A 148 -4.43 -4.10 6.64
CA ARG A 148 -5.46 -3.63 5.71
C ARG A 148 -6.39 -2.61 6.38
N LEU A 149 -7.65 -2.98 6.68
CA LEU A 149 -8.64 -2.11 7.31
C LEU A 149 -8.98 -2.50 8.76
N GLN A 150 -8.23 -3.42 9.39
CA GLN A 150 -8.49 -3.84 10.77
C GLN A 150 -8.32 -2.66 11.75
N GLY A 151 -9.33 -2.43 12.58
CA GLY A 151 -9.35 -1.34 13.57
C GLY A 151 -9.78 0.02 13.01
N ILE A 152 -10.17 0.09 11.74
CA ILE A 152 -10.81 1.25 11.11
C ILE A 152 -12.07 0.86 10.30
N GLU A 153 -12.66 -0.30 10.60
CA GLU A 153 -13.81 -0.86 9.87
C GLU A 153 -15.04 0.05 9.91
N ASP A 154 -15.19 0.84 10.95
CA ASP A 154 -16.30 1.79 11.12
C ASP A 154 -16.12 3.08 10.31
N GLN A 155 -14.92 3.32 9.75
CA GLN A 155 -14.64 4.49 8.92
C GLN A 155 -15.17 4.28 7.50
N LYS A 156 -15.67 5.38 6.89
CA LYS A 156 -16.12 5.39 5.50
C LYS A 156 -15.42 6.50 4.73
N PHE A 157 -15.02 6.18 3.50
CA PHE A 157 -14.15 7.02 2.69
C PHE A 157 -14.81 7.43 1.37
N ALA A 158 -14.57 8.66 0.94
CA ALA A 158 -14.94 9.13 -0.39
C ALA A 158 -14.00 8.56 -1.46
N ALA A 159 -12.74 8.36 -1.13
CA ALA A 159 -11.76 7.71 -1.99
C ALA A 159 -10.82 6.82 -1.18
N ILE A 160 -10.42 5.70 -1.78
CA ILE A 160 -9.35 4.84 -1.26
C ILE A 160 -8.31 4.69 -2.36
N LEU A 161 -7.05 5.03 -2.06
CA LEU A 161 -5.94 4.86 -2.97
C LEU A 161 -5.01 3.76 -2.45
N THR A 162 -4.42 2.98 -3.34
CA THR A 162 -3.45 1.96 -2.95
C THR A 162 -2.43 1.66 -4.05
N ASN A 163 -1.18 1.50 -3.64
CA ASN A 163 -0.14 0.81 -4.38
C ASN A 163 0.07 -0.56 -3.70
N PRO A 164 -0.73 -1.59 -4.05
CA PRO A 164 -0.87 -2.76 -3.21
C PRO A 164 0.39 -3.63 -3.15
N PRO A 165 0.58 -4.41 -2.06
CA PRO A 165 1.71 -5.29 -1.85
C PRO A 165 1.65 -6.55 -2.73
N ILE A 166 2.01 -6.43 -4.01
CA ILE A 166 1.93 -7.54 -4.98
C ILE A 166 2.70 -8.79 -4.51
N ARG A 167 3.81 -8.60 -3.80
CA ARG A 167 4.63 -9.72 -3.28
C ARG A 167 3.94 -10.52 -2.18
N ALA A 168 2.95 -9.96 -1.52
CA ALA A 168 2.11 -10.67 -0.54
C ALA A 168 1.16 -11.68 -1.19
N GLY A 169 1.05 -11.64 -2.50
CA GLY A 169 0.26 -12.58 -3.30
C GLY A 169 -1.10 -12.03 -3.72
N LYS A 170 -1.64 -12.65 -4.77
CA LYS A 170 -2.88 -12.24 -5.42
C LYS A 170 -4.08 -12.22 -4.45
N GLN A 171 -4.17 -13.19 -3.55
CA GLN A 171 -5.28 -13.29 -2.60
C GLN A 171 -5.32 -12.09 -1.64
N VAL A 172 -4.16 -11.67 -1.12
CA VAL A 172 -4.07 -10.50 -0.24
C VAL A 172 -4.57 -9.24 -0.95
N VAL A 173 -4.12 -9.02 -2.20
CA VAL A 173 -4.56 -7.87 -3.00
C VAL A 173 -6.06 -7.91 -3.27
N HIS A 174 -6.63 -9.09 -3.56
CA HIS A 174 -8.07 -9.24 -3.80
C HIS A 174 -8.89 -8.97 -2.54
N THR A 175 -8.43 -9.45 -1.37
CA THR A 175 -9.07 -9.15 -0.08
C THR A 175 -9.03 -7.65 0.22
N MET A 176 -7.90 -6.95 -0.06
CA MET A 176 -7.85 -5.48 0.06
C MET A 176 -8.94 -4.79 -0.78
N PHE A 177 -9.23 -5.27 -1.99
CA PHE A 177 -10.28 -4.67 -2.82
C PHE A 177 -11.69 -4.94 -2.26
N GLU A 178 -11.93 -6.13 -1.70
CA GLU A 178 -13.17 -6.49 -1.03
C GLU A 178 -13.41 -5.58 0.18
N GLU A 179 -12.44 -5.49 1.07
CA GLU A 179 -12.50 -4.62 2.24
C GLU A 179 -12.64 -3.13 1.85
N ALA A 180 -11.92 -2.68 0.82
CA ALA A 180 -12.03 -1.32 0.32
C ALA A 180 -13.43 -0.99 -0.20
N LYS A 181 -14.10 -1.91 -0.92
CA LYS A 181 -15.49 -1.72 -1.35
C LYS A 181 -16.41 -1.47 -0.14
N GLU A 182 -16.27 -2.27 0.91
CA GLU A 182 -17.08 -2.12 2.12
C GLU A 182 -16.82 -0.78 2.82
N ALA A 183 -15.57 -0.29 2.83
CA ALA A 183 -15.18 0.95 3.47
C ALA A 183 -15.49 2.21 2.65
N LEU A 184 -15.83 2.08 1.37
CA LEU A 184 -16.25 3.22 0.56
C LEU A 184 -17.66 3.69 0.89
N LEU A 185 -17.87 5.00 0.84
CA LEU A 185 -19.18 5.63 0.73
C LEU A 185 -19.83 5.25 -0.62
N VAL A 186 -21.17 5.34 -0.70
CA VAL A 186 -21.86 5.33 -2.00
C VAL A 186 -21.33 6.49 -2.85
N GLU A 187 -21.09 6.29 -4.13
CA GLU A 187 -20.39 7.19 -5.05
C GLU A 187 -18.88 7.36 -4.76
N GLY A 188 -18.34 6.69 -3.74
CA GLY A 188 -16.90 6.66 -3.45
C GLY A 188 -16.12 5.82 -4.46
N GLU A 189 -14.82 6.05 -4.55
CA GLU A 189 -13.94 5.49 -5.58
C GLU A 189 -12.73 4.77 -5.01
N LEU A 190 -12.43 3.58 -5.55
CA LEU A 190 -11.17 2.86 -5.31
C LEU A 190 -10.21 3.11 -6.47
N TRP A 191 -9.02 3.60 -6.17
CA TRP A 191 -7.94 3.87 -7.10
C TRP A 191 -6.75 2.96 -6.83
N VAL A 192 -6.31 2.23 -7.84
CA VAL A 192 -5.27 1.21 -7.70
C VAL A 192 -4.19 1.40 -8.75
N VAL A 193 -2.92 1.46 -8.34
CA VAL A 193 -1.81 1.35 -9.28
C VAL A 193 -1.25 -0.07 -9.27
N ILE A 194 -1.05 -0.64 -10.45
CA ILE A 194 -0.51 -2.00 -10.59
C ILE A 194 0.21 -2.19 -11.93
N GLN A 195 1.33 -2.89 -11.94
CA GLN A 195 2.02 -3.21 -13.18
C GLN A 195 1.29 -4.30 -13.99
N LYS A 196 1.30 -4.20 -15.31
CA LYS A 196 0.75 -5.20 -16.24
C LYS A 196 1.28 -6.60 -15.92
N LYS A 197 2.62 -6.73 -15.79
CA LYS A 197 3.30 -8.00 -15.48
C LYS A 197 3.05 -8.53 -14.06
N GLN A 198 2.54 -7.69 -13.17
CA GLN A 198 2.23 -8.02 -11.78
C GLN A 198 0.74 -8.28 -11.55
N GLY A 199 -0.06 -8.38 -12.61
CA GLY A 199 -1.45 -8.82 -12.52
C GLY A 199 -2.51 -7.75 -12.79
N ALA A 200 -2.19 -6.61 -13.43
CA ALA A 200 -3.19 -5.58 -13.74
C ALA A 200 -4.45 -6.11 -14.45
N PRO A 201 -4.37 -7.04 -15.41
CA PRO A 201 -5.59 -7.60 -16.02
C PRO A 201 -6.46 -8.38 -15.01
N SER A 202 -5.83 -9.12 -14.10
CA SER A 202 -6.54 -9.86 -13.03
C SER A 202 -7.16 -8.93 -12.00
N ALA A 203 -6.44 -7.86 -11.62
CA ALA A 203 -6.93 -6.85 -10.72
C ALA A 203 -8.15 -6.13 -11.32
N LYS A 204 -8.06 -5.71 -12.58
CA LYS A 204 -9.19 -5.09 -13.29
C LYS A 204 -10.42 -5.99 -13.30
N LYS A 205 -10.25 -7.27 -13.65
CA LYS A 205 -11.35 -8.24 -13.63
C LYS A 205 -11.96 -8.40 -12.25
N LYS A 206 -11.15 -8.45 -11.19
CA LYS A 206 -11.63 -8.52 -9.80
C LYS A 206 -12.42 -7.27 -9.40
N LEU A 207 -11.97 -6.09 -9.81
CA LEU A 207 -12.70 -4.84 -9.58
C LEU A 207 -14.03 -4.82 -10.33
N GLU A 208 -14.06 -5.28 -11.59
CA GLU A 208 -15.32 -5.43 -12.36
C GLU A 208 -16.29 -6.40 -11.69
N GLU A 209 -15.81 -7.52 -11.14
CA GLU A 209 -16.61 -8.50 -10.39
C GLU A 209 -17.19 -7.90 -9.09
N LEU A 210 -16.42 -7.09 -8.38
CA LEU A 210 -16.82 -6.51 -7.10
C LEU A 210 -17.74 -5.30 -7.26
N PHE A 211 -17.38 -4.36 -8.14
CA PHE A 211 -18.04 -3.06 -8.27
C PHE A 211 -19.01 -2.95 -9.44
N GLY A 212 -19.04 -3.95 -10.34
CA GLY A 212 -19.76 -3.87 -11.60
C GLY A 212 -19.12 -2.93 -12.63
N ASN A 213 -18.01 -2.31 -12.28
CA ASN A 213 -17.27 -1.40 -13.16
C ASN A 213 -15.77 -1.40 -12.81
N ALA A 214 -14.91 -1.14 -13.79
CA ALA A 214 -13.50 -0.83 -13.59
C ALA A 214 -12.93 -0.13 -14.81
N GLU A 215 -12.52 1.10 -14.64
CA GLU A 215 -11.92 1.92 -15.68
C GLU A 215 -10.40 1.88 -15.61
N VAL A 216 -9.76 2.03 -16.75
CA VAL A 216 -8.31 2.26 -16.83
C VAL A 216 -8.12 3.73 -17.11
N MET A 217 -7.73 4.47 -16.08
CA MET A 217 -7.56 5.92 -16.13
C MET A 217 -6.28 6.32 -16.86
N GLU A 218 -5.20 5.55 -16.63
CA GLU A 218 -3.90 5.83 -17.25
C GLU A 218 -3.09 4.53 -17.45
N LYS A 219 -2.23 4.55 -18.47
CA LYS A 219 -1.24 3.48 -18.76
C LYS A 219 0.09 4.11 -19.13
N GLN A 220 1.09 3.95 -18.27
CA GLN A 220 2.42 4.46 -18.56
C GLN A 220 3.51 3.51 -18.04
N LYS A 221 4.57 3.30 -18.84
CA LYS A 221 5.72 2.41 -18.50
C LYS A 221 5.32 1.03 -17.96
N GLY A 222 4.19 0.48 -18.43
CA GLY A 222 3.69 -0.81 -17.98
C GLY A 222 2.90 -0.78 -16.66
N TYR A 223 2.70 0.39 -16.04
CA TYR A 223 1.76 0.59 -14.95
C TYR A 223 0.38 0.95 -15.47
N TYR A 224 -0.64 0.52 -14.77
CA TYR A 224 -2.05 0.83 -15.01
C TYR A 224 -2.59 1.51 -13.75
N ILE A 225 -3.28 2.61 -13.93
CA ILE A 225 -4.13 3.20 -12.90
C ILE A 225 -5.55 2.71 -13.16
N LEU A 226 -6.07 1.94 -12.22
CA LEU A 226 -7.44 1.41 -12.26
C LEU A 226 -8.31 2.20 -11.30
N LYS A 227 -9.53 2.49 -11.72
CA LYS A 227 -10.56 3.13 -10.89
C LYS A 227 -11.81 2.26 -10.91
N ALA A 228 -12.42 2.05 -9.75
CA ALA A 228 -13.75 1.46 -9.61
C ALA A 228 -14.60 2.34 -8.69
N LYS A 229 -15.88 2.48 -9.00
CA LYS A 229 -16.82 3.34 -8.27
C LYS A 229 -17.91 2.49 -7.62
N LYS A 230 -18.21 2.77 -6.35
CA LYS A 230 -19.28 2.12 -5.60
C LYS A 230 -20.60 2.83 -5.85
N PHE A 231 -21.64 2.08 -6.26
CA PHE A 231 -22.98 2.60 -6.51
C PHE A 231 -24.03 2.11 -5.50
N ASP A 232 -23.73 1.10 -4.68
CA ASP A 232 -24.63 0.40 -3.74
C ASP A 232 -23.99 0.16 -2.35
#